data_02dfcc10c5c59efd86947a06eb7560e3
#
_entry.id   02dfcc10c5c59efd86947a06eb7560e3
#
_cell.length_a   1.000
_cell.length_b   1.000
_cell.length_c   1.000
_cell.angle_alpha   90.00
_cell.angle_beta   90.00
_cell.angle_gamma   90.00
#
_symmetry.space_group_name_H-M   'P 1'
#
loop_
_entity.id
_entity.type
_entity.pdbx_description
1 polymer ?
#
loop_
_entity_poly.entity_id
_entity_poly.type
_entity_poly.pdbx_seq_one_letter_code
_entity_poly.pdbx_strand_id
1 'polypeptide(L)'
;MINIIKEYSIYSLALLIFSLFFSFQTNAEVSDGELRRMVMNMTNEKHPECNSMFIRGSAWKTGDRVVCFPRINVSMDAELNRIYKDVMERYSVFPKQKKRIRNTQRDWIKYRDEECVFEDFDGSGIVKTYCTAEAIALSIWYLKRLNSIQFDEKGIPQIKKVLKEYKREVNPI
;
A
#
# COMPACT_ATOMS: atom_id res chain seq x y z
N MET A 1 9.35 36.98 43.75
CA MET A 1 8.34 35.91 43.55
C MET A 1 7.60 36.00 42.20
N ILE A 2 7.70 37.07 41.44
CA ILE A 2 6.94 37.24 40.16
C ILE A 2 7.64 36.62 38.93
N ASN A 3 8.95 36.39 38.98
CA ASN A 3 9.70 35.86 37.79
C ASN A 3 9.58 34.34 37.59
N ILE A 4 9.23 33.57 38.61
CA ILE A 4 9.13 32.08 38.50
C ILE A 4 7.84 31.66 37.76
N ILE A 5 6.77 32.43 37.86
CA ILE A 5 5.49 32.10 37.22
C ILE A 5 5.53 32.28 35.70
N LYS A 6 6.36 33.19 35.17
CA LYS A 6 6.50 33.43 33.74
C LYS A 6 7.23 32.29 33.02
N GLU A 7 8.22 31.67 33.64
CA GLU A 7 8.97 30.58 33.00
C GLU A 7 8.11 29.30 32.84
N TYR A 8 7.31 28.94 33.84
CA TYR A 8 6.43 27.78 33.76
C TYR A 8 5.37 27.91 32.66
N SER A 9 4.90 29.12 32.37
CA SER A 9 3.93 29.37 31.29
C SER A 9 4.50 29.14 29.90
N ILE A 10 5.78 29.47 29.69
CA ILE A 10 6.45 29.29 28.38
C ILE A 10 6.74 27.80 28.10
N TYR A 11 7.18 27.06 29.10
CA TYR A 11 7.41 25.60 28.95
C TYR A 11 6.12 24.82 28.75
N SER A 12 5.04 25.21 29.42
CA SER A 12 3.72 24.59 29.23
C SER A 12 3.16 24.84 27.84
N LEU A 13 3.35 26.04 27.29
CA LEU A 13 2.94 26.38 25.92
C LEU A 13 3.80 25.66 24.87
N ALA A 14 5.11 25.55 25.10
CA ALA A 14 6.02 24.82 24.21
C ALA A 14 5.72 23.32 24.18
N LEU A 15 5.38 22.71 25.32
CA LEU A 15 4.96 21.30 25.40
C LEU A 15 3.62 21.05 24.71
N LEU A 16 2.67 21.97 24.79
CA LEU A 16 1.39 21.87 24.07
C LEU A 16 1.59 22.02 22.55
N ILE A 17 2.42 22.94 22.11
CA ILE A 17 2.75 23.10 20.68
C ILE A 17 3.51 21.86 20.17
N PHE A 18 4.44 21.31 20.96
CA PHE A 18 5.18 20.11 20.59
C PHE A 18 4.27 18.88 20.48
N SER A 19 3.30 18.73 21.39
CA SER A 19 2.31 17.63 21.33
C SER A 19 1.35 17.77 20.13
N LEU A 20 0.98 19.00 19.76
CA LEU A 20 0.18 19.25 18.56
C LEU A 20 0.96 18.97 17.26
N PHE A 21 2.27 19.26 17.22
CA PHE A 21 3.11 18.91 16.07
C PHE A 21 3.36 17.40 15.94
N PHE A 22 3.42 16.66 17.06
CA PHE A 22 3.60 15.20 17.05
C PHE A 22 2.34 14.45 16.65
N SER A 23 1.15 15.02 16.89
CA SER A 23 -0.13 14.39 16.55
C SER A 23 -0.46 14.43 15.04
N PHE A 24 0.29 15.17 14.22
CA PHE A 24 0.04 15.33 12.78
C PHE A 24 0.92 14.44 11.89
N GLN A 25 1.74 13.57 12.45
CA GLN A 25 2.44 12.53 11.69
C GLN A 25 1.72 11.19 11.78
N THR A 26 0.46 11.13 11.44
CA THR A 26 -0.13 9.87 11.00
C THR A 26 0.52 9.55 9.66
N ASN A 27 1.63 8.84 9.71
CA ASN A 27 2.10 8.10 8.56
C ASN A 27 0.92 7.20 8.17
N ALA A 28 0.30 7.47 7.03
CA ALA A 28 -0.75 6.61 6.51
C ALA A 28 -0.06 5.37 5.93
N GLU A 29 0.48 4.57 6.85
CA GLU A 29 0.97 3.23 6.58
C GLU A 29 -0.26 2.37 6.30
N VAL A 30 -0.23 1.66 5.19
CA VAL A 30 -1.32 0.72 4.89
C VAL A 30 -1.28 -0.41 5.91
N SER A 31 -2.41 -0.71 6.53
CA SER A 31 -2.48 -1.82 7.47
C SER A 31 -2.75 -3.14 6.74
N ASP A 32 -2.24 -4.25 7.29
CA ASP A 32 -2.53 -5.61 6.78
C ASP A 32 -4.04 -5.85 6.66
N GLY A 33 -4.83 -5.31 7.59
CA GLY A 33 -6.29 -5.40 7.54
C GLY A 33 -6.90 -4.65 6.37
N GLU A 34 -6.26 -3.59 5.87
CA GLU A 34 -6.70 -2.86 4.68
C GLU A 34 -6.34 -3.61 3.41
N LEU A 35 -5.12 -4.13 3.30
CA LEU A 35 -4.70 -4.97 2.18
C LEU A 35 -5.60 -6.21 2.07
N ARG A 36 -5.83 -6.90 3.18
CA ARG A 36 -6.73 -8.05 3.21
C ARG A 36 -8.15 -7.68 2.76
N ARG A 37 -8.71 -6.55 3.19
CA ARG A 37 -10.02 -6.07 2.72
C ARG A 37 -10.03 -5.80 1.22
N MET A 38 -8.94 -5.27 0.66
CA MET A 38 -8.84 -5.06 -0.79
C MET A 38 -8.88 -6.37 -1.56
N VAL A 39 -8.14 -7.39 -1.10
CA VAL A 39 -8.18 -8.74 -1.67
C VAL A 39 -9.58 -9.33 -1.57
N MET A 40 -10.21 -9.23 -0.39
CA MET A 40 -11.59 -9.71 -0.17
C MET A 40 -12.61 -9.03 -1.09
N ASN A 41 -12.55 -7.70 -1.21
CA ASN A 41 -13.49 -6.95 -2.05
C ASN A 41 -13.33 -7.33 -3.52
N MET A 42 -12.11 -7.48 -4.01
CA MET A 42 -11.83 -7.95 -5.37
C MET A 42 -12.36 -9.37 -5.58
N THR A 43 -12.17 -10.25 -4.58
CA THR A 43 -12.70 -11.62 -4.63
C THR A 43 -14.23 -11.62 -4.70
N ASN A 44 -14.89 -10.84 -3.84
CA ASN A 44 -16.35 -10.73 -3.81
C ASN A 44 -16.91 -10.24 -5.16
N GLU A 45 -16.21 -9.31 -5.79
CA GLU A 45 -16.65 -8.70 -7.06
C GLU A 45 -16.41 -9.62 -8.26
N LYS A 46 -15.24 -10.24 -8.34
CA LYS A 46 -14.77 -10.95 -9.54
C LYS A 46 -14.87 -12.49 -9.43
N HIS A 47 -14.81 -13.00 -8.21
CA HIS A 47 -14.73 -14.44 -7.91
C HIS A 47 -15.59 -14.79 -6.69
N PRO A 48 -16.94 -14.56 -6.76
CA PRO A 48 -17.81 -14.80 -5.61
C PRO A 48 -17.79 -16.26 -5.12
N GLU A 49 -17.45 -17.21 -5.98
CA GLU A 49 -17.25 -18.62 -5.62
C GLU A 49 -16.08 -18.81 -4.64
N CYS A 50 -15.15 -17.88 -4.56
CA CYS A 50 -13.97 -17.93 -3.69
C CYS A 50 -14.18 -17.23 -2.32
N ASN A 51 -15.36 -16.68 -2.05
CA ASN A 51 -15.64 -15.89 -0.83
C ASN A 51 -15.51 -16.70 0.46
N SER A 52 -15.81 -18.00 0.41
CA SER A 52 -15.68 -18.89 1.57
C SER A 52 -14.28 -18.90 2.16
N MET A 53 -13.26 -18.56 1.37
CA MET A 53 -11.87 -18.49 1.80
C MET A 53 -11.60 -17.43 2.87
N PHE A 54 -12.43 -16.40 2.96
CA PHE A 54 -12.24 -15.28 3.90
C PHE A 54 -13.17 -15.37 5.12
N ILE A 55 -14.07 -16.36 5.17
CA ILE A 55 -14.98 -16.54 6.30
C ILE A 55 -14.24 -17.22 7.44
N ARG A 56 -14.19 -16.57 8.62
CA ARG A 56 -13.62 -17.16 9.83
C ARG A 56 -14.33 -18.46 10.19
N GLY A 57 -13.55 -19.53 10.39
CA GLY A 57 -14.09 -20.83 10.79
C GLY A 57 -14.59 -21.70 9.65
N SER A 58 -14.55 -21.25 8.40
CA SER A 58 -14.77 -22.14 7.27
C SER A 58 -13.62 -23.14 7.20
N ALA A 59 -13.95 -24.44 7.12
CA ALA A 59 -12.98 -25.48 6.87
C ALA A 59 -12.45 -25.30 5.43
N TRP A 60 -11.32 -24.64 5.31
CA TRP A 60 -10.69 -24.40 4.03
C TRP A 60 -10.19 -25.69 3.46
N LYS A 61 -10.79 -26.15 2.40
CA LYS A 61 -10.22 -27.26 1.63
C LYS A 61 -9.01 -26.72 0.88
N THR A 62 -7.88 -27.38 1.00
CA THR A 62 -6.63 -27.01 0.30
C THR A 62 -6.88 -26.80 -1.20
N GLY A 63 -7.78 -27.60 -1.81
CA GLY A 63 -8.15 -27.46 -3.21
C GLY A 63 -8.79 -26.10 -3.58
N ASP A 64 -9.56 -25.49 -2.68
CA ASP A 64 -10.21 -24.19 -2.95
C ASP A 64 -9.15 -23.09 -3.04
N ARG A 65 -8.11 -23.16 -2.22
CA ARG A 65 -7.01 -22.17 -2.24
C ARG A 65 -6.18 -22.25 -3.51
N VAL A 66 -5.81 -23.46 -3.91
CA VAL A 66 -5.02 -23.71 -5.13
C VAL A 66 -5.72 -23.18 -6.38
N VAL A 67 -7.05 -23.21 -6.41
CA VAL A 67 -7.83 -22.73 -7.56
C VAL A 67 -8.10 -21.22 -7.45
N CYS A 68 -8.46 -20.75 -6.27
CA CYS A 68 -8.95 -19.39 -6.07
C CYS A 68 -7.85 -18.34 -6.11
N PHE A 69 -6.73 -18.52 -5.42
CA PHE A 69 -5.67 -17.50 -5.39
C PHE A 69 -5.07 -17.17 -6.76
N PRO A 70 -4.77 -18.11 -7.65
CA PRO A 70 -4.31 -17.77 -8.99
C PRO A 70 -5.33 -16.93 -9.78
N ARG A 71 -6.63 -17.22 -9.65
CA ARG A 71 -7.69 -16.44 -10.33
C ARG A 71 -7.78 -15.02 -9.78
N ILE A 72 -7.71 -14.87 -8.45
CA ILE A 72 -7.70 -13.58 -7.78
C ILE A 72 -6.47 -12.77 -8.24
N ASN A 73 -5.29 -13.38 -8.28
CA ASN A 73 -4.06 -12.72 -8.71
C ASN A 73 -4.14 -12.20 -10.14
N VAL A 74 -4.71 -12.99 -11.06
CA VAL A 74 -4.93 -12.55 -12.47
C VAL A 74 -5.85 -11.32 -12.51
N SER A 75 -6.93 -11.32 -11.75
CA SER A 75 -7.86 -10.18 -11.70
C SER A 75 -7.24 -8.95 -11.05
N MET A 76 -6.45 -9.13 -9.98
CA MET A 76 -5.74 -8.04 -9.31
C MET A 76 -4.63 -7.47 -10.18
N ASP A 77 -3.89 -8.30 -10.90
CA ASP A 77 -2.88 -7.85 -11.89
C ASP A 77 -3.53 -7.02 -13.02
N ALA A 78 -4.68 -7.43 -13.50
CA ALA A 78 -5.42 -6.67 -14.51
C ALA A 78 -5.82 -5.28 -13.99
N GLU A 79 -6.34 -5.19 -12.76
CA GLU A 79 -6.70 -3.93 -12.12
C GLU A 79 -5.45 -3.08 -11.83
N LEU A 80 -4.36 -3.68 -11.36
CA LEU A 80 -3.07 -3.02 -11.16
C LEU A 80 -2.60 -2.34 -12.45
N ASN A 81 -2.60 -3.08 -13.55
CA ASN A 81 -2.16 -2.60 -14.86
C ASN A 81 -3.05 -1.46 -15.36
N ARG A 82 -4.37 -1.55 -15.13
CA ARG A 82 -5.31 -0.49 -15.48
C ARG A 82 -4.99 0.80 -14.72
N ILE A 83 -4.85 0.72 -13.38
CA ILE A 83 -4.55 1.88 -12.54
C ILE A 83 -3.16 2.46 -12.88
N TYR A 84 -2.17 1.59 -13.11
CA TYR A 84 -0.84 2.03 -13.52
C TYR A 84 -0.87 2.83 -14.82
N LYS A 85 -1.66 2.39 -15.80
CA LYS A 85 -1.85 3.13 -17.06
C LYS A 85 -2.46 4.50 -16.80
N ASP A 86 -3.52 4.59 -15.99
CA ASP A 86 -4.16 5.86 -15.64
C ASP A 86 -3.17 6.82 -14.94
N VAL A 87 -2.38 6.31 -13.98
CA VAL A 87 -1.32 7.08 -13.31
C VAL A 87 -0.27 7.56 -14.33
N MET A 88 0.20 6.69 -15.22
CA MET A 88 1.23 7.04 -16.21
C MET A 88 0.73 8.06 -17.23
N GLU A 89 -0.55 8.06 -17.55
CA GLU A 89 -1.21 9.06 -18.40
C GLU A 89 -1.33 10.40 -17.64
N ARG A 90 -1.84 10.39 -16.41
CA ARG A 90 -1.95 11.58 -15.54
C ARG A 90 -0.62 12.30 -15.36
N TYR A 91 0.48 11.54 -15.24
CA TYR A 91 1.83 12.10 -15.07
C TYR A 91 2.59 12.26 -16.39
N SER A 92 1.92 12.19 -17.54
CA SER A 92 2.55 12.28 -18.88
C SER A 92 3.32 13.59 -19.10
N VAL A 93 2.77 14.70 -18.59
CA VAL A 93 3.37 16.05 -18.68
C VAL A 93 4.48 16.31 -17.64
N PHE A 94 4.76 15.36 -16.75
CA PHE A 94 5.75 15.44 -15.67
C PHE A 94 6.84 14.36 -15.81
N PRO A 95 7.78 14.47 -16.75
CA PRO A 95 8.70 13.38 -17.11
C PRO A 95 9.56 12.89 -15.95
N LYS A 96 9.99 13.79 -15.04
CA LYS A 96 10.76 13.41 -13.85
C LYS A 96 9.94 12.56 -12.88
N GLN A 97 8.70 12.94 -12.59
CA GLN A 97 7.78 12.21 -11.73
C GLN A 97 7.39 10.87 -12.36
N LYS A 98 7.05 10.88 -13.64
CA LYS A 98 6.75 9.67 -14.42
C LYS A 98 7.89 8.65 -14.36
N LYS A 99 9.16 9.10 -14.53
CA LYS A 99 10.33 8.23 -14.39
C LYS A 99 10.46 7.65 -12.99
N ARG A 100 10.21 8.45 -11.94
CA ARG A 100 10.25 7.97 -10.55
C ARG A 100 9.20 6.90 -10.28
N ILE A 101 7.95 7.13 -10.69
CA ILE A 101 6.85 6.16 -10.55
C ILE A 101 7.21 4.85 -11.25
N ARG A 102 7.70 4.91 -12.49
CA ARG A 102 8.12 3.73 -13.24
C ARG A 102 9.23 2.95 -12.54
N ASN A 103 10.23 3.63 -12.00
CA ASN A 103 11.33 2.97 -11.29
C ASN A 103 10.81 2.31 -10.01
N THR A 104 9.98 3.00 -9.22
CA THR A 104 9.38 2.42 -8.01
C THR A 104 8.53 1.20 -8.33
N GLN A 105 7.78 1.21 -9.46
CA GLN A 105 7.01 0.03 -9.86
C GLN A 105 7.91 -1.15 -10.28
N ARG A 106 9.07 -0.90 -10.88
CA ARG A 106 10.06 -1.95 -11.19
C ARG A 106 10.69 -2.52 -9.93
N ASP A 107 11.06 -1.66 -8.97
CA ASP A 107 11.59 -2.07 -7.67
C ASP A 107 10.56 -2.96 -6.94
N TRP A 108 9.27 -2.58 -7.00
CA TRP A 108 8.18 -3.37 -6.42
C TRP A 108 8.00 -4.74 -7.09
N ILE A 109 8.06 -4.82 -8.44
CA ILE A 109 7.98 -6.11 -9.14
C ILE A 109 9.08 -7.05 -8.65
N LYS A 110 10.31 -6.54 -8.53
CA LYS A 110 11.44 -7.30 -8.02
C LYS A 110 11.18 -7.78 -6.58
N TYR A 111 10.75 -6.88 -5.70
CA TYR A 111 10.38 -7.21 -4.32
C TYR A 111 9.32 -8.32 -4.27
N ARG A 112 8.21 -8.18 -4.98
CA ARG A 112 7.15 -9.20 -5.03
C ARG A 112 7.69 -10.56 -5.47
N ASP A 113 8.50 -10.58 -6.50
CA ASP A 113 9.00 -11.83 -7.09
C ASP A 113 10.07 -12.49 -6.21
N GLU A 114 10.82 -11.73 -5.42
CA GLU A 114 11.83 -12.24 -4.48
C GLU A 114 11.19 -12.68 -3.16
N GLU A 115 10.42 -11.82 -2.50
CA GLU A 115 9.85 -12.11 -1.17
C GLU A 115 8.82 -13.23 -1.20
N CYS A 116 7.92 -13.22 -2.19
CA CYS A 116 6.88 -14.25 -2.25
C CYS A 116 7.40 -15.63 -2.66
N VAL A 117 8.65 -15.77 -3.08
CA VAL A 117 9.29 -17.07 -3.30
C VAL A 117 9.78 -17.66 -1.98
N PHE A 118 10.29 -16.82 -1.07
CA PHE A 118 10.82 -17.31 0.22
C PHE A 118 9.74 -17.85 1.15
N GLU A 119 8.49 -17.37 1.03
CA GLU A 119 7.42 -17.81 1.89
C GLU A 119 6.80 -19.17 1.53
N ASP A 120 7.23 -19.79 0.42
CA ASP A 120 6.69 -21.08 -0.02
C ASP A 120 7.46 -22.26 0.59
N PHE A 121 7.60 -22.27 1.92
CA PHE A 121 8.36 -23.28 2.66
C PHE A 121 7.81 -24.70 2.55
N ASP A 122 6.50 -24.86 2.27
CA ASP A 122 5.84 -26.15 2.16
C ASP A 122 5.74 -26.67 0.72
N GLY A 123 6.22 -25.89 -0.26
CA GLY A 123 6.19 -26.22 -1.68
C GLY A 123 4.78 -26.33 -2.27
N SER A 124 3.75 -25.91 -1.52
CA SER A 124 2.35 -26.00 -1.98
C SER A 124 1.98 -24.93 -3.00
N GLY A 125 2.78 -23.87 -3.12
CA GLY A 125 2.47 -22.68 -3.91
C GLY A 125 1.36 -21.80 -3.33
N ILE A 126 0.72 -22.20 -2.23
CA ILE A 126 -0.42 -21.49 -1.64
C ILE A 126 0.06 -20.20 -0.95
N VAL A 127 1.11 -20.30 -0.15
CA VAL A 127 1.67 -19.15 0.58
C VAL A 127 2.20 -18.13 -0.41
N LYS A 128 2.92 -18.58 -1.43
CA LYS A 128 3.39 -17.75 -2.54
C LYS A 128 2.26 -17.00 -3.22
N THR A 129 1.17 -17.68 -3.55
CA THR A 129 0.04 -17.04 -4.26
C THR A 129 -0.73 -16.06 -3.40
N TYR A 130 -0.84 -16.31 -2.08
CA TYR A 130 -1.42 -15.37 -1.13
C TYR A 130 -0.52 -14.13 -0.94
N CYS A 131 0.77 -14.31 -0.71
CA CYS A 131 1.77 -13.23 -0.64
C CYS A 131 1.71 -12.35 -1.91
N THR A 132 1.63 -12.97 -3.09
CA THR A 132 1.49 -12.26 -4.36
C THR A 132 0.23 -11.38 -4.38
N ALA A 133 -0.91 -11.87 -3.89
CA ALA A 133 -2.15 -11.10 -3.82
C ALA A 133 -2.01 -9.87 -2.91
N GLU A 134 -1.39 -10.02 -1.74
CA GLU A 134 -1.16 -8.91 -0.82
C GLU A 134 -0.17 -7.89 -1.40
N ALA A 135 0.91 -8.34 -2.03
CA ALA A 135 1.86 -7.47 -2.70
C ALA A 135 1.20 -6.66 -3.83
N ILE A 136 0.32 -7.28 -4.63
CA ILE A 136 -0.45 -6.58 -5.66
C ILE A 136 -1.40 -5.56 -5.03
N ALA A 137 -2.10 -5.92 -3.94
CA ALA A 137 -2.99 -5.02 -3.21
C ALA A 137 -2.23 -3.78 -2.71
N LEU A 138 -1.04 -3.96 -2.16
CA LEU A 138 -0.15 -2.88 -1.74
C LEU A 138 0.18 -1.92 -2.90
N SER A 139 0.57 -2.45 -4.06
CA SER A 139 0.87 -1.64 -5.23
C SER A 139 -0.36 -0.88 -5.75
N ILE A 140 -1.52 -1.52 -5.80
CA ILE A 140 -2.80 -0.89 -6.16
C ILE A 140 -3.10 0.28 -5.22
N TRP A 141 -2.93 0.08 -3.91
CA TRP A 141 -3.16 1.11 -2.90
C TRP A 141 -2.28 2.35 -3.13
N TYR A 142 -0.97 2.14 -3.35
CA TYR A 142 -0.05 3.24 -3.64
C TYR A 142 -0.33 3.94 -4.97
N LEU A 143 -0.68 3.21 -6.01
CA LEU A 143 -1.04 3.80 -7.31
C LEU A 143 -2.33 4.61 -7.23
N LYS A 144 -3.36 4.12 -6.51
CA LYS A 144 -4.59 4.89 -6.23
C LYS A 144 -4.27 6.18 -5.48
N ARG A 145 -3.38 6.11 -4.50
CA ARG A 145 -2.92 7.29 -3.74
C ARG A 145 -2.16 8.28 -4.62
N LEU A 146 -1.30 7.81 -5.52
CA LEU A 146 -0.64 8.67 -6.51
C LEU A 146 -1.66 9.32 -7.46
N ASN A 147 -2.69 8.58 -7.85
CA ASN A 147 -3.73 9.09 -8.73
C ASN A 147 -4.62 10.16 -8.06
N SER A 148 -4.73 10.14 -6.73
CA SER A 148 -5.51 11.12 -5.95
C SER A 148 -4.73 12.35 -5.52
N ILE A 149 -3.40 12.40 -5.71
CA ILE A 149 -2.57 13.55 -5.32
C ILE A 149 -3.01 14.81 -6.06
N GLN A 150 -3.24 15.88 -5.28
CA GLN A 150 -3.47 17.21 -5.83
C GLN A 150 -2.16 17.86 -6.26
N PHE A 151 -2.24 18.72 -7.24
CA PHE A 151 -1.12 19.53 -7.68
C PHE A 151 -1.04 20.80 -6.81
N ASP A 152 0.19 21.28 -6.58
CA ASP A 152 0.38 22.56 -5.89
C ASP A 152 -0.03 23.75 -6.79
N GLU A 153 0.10 24.97 -6.27
CA GLU A 153 -0.21 26.22 -6.98
C GLU A 153 0.57 26.40 -8.29
N LYS A 154 1.72 25.71 -8.42
CA LYS A 154 2.55 25.68 -9.64
C LYS A 154 2.19 24.52 -10.57
N GLY A 155 1.14 23.77 -10.27
CA GLY A 155 0.74 22.58 -11.01
C GLY A 155 1.73 21.41 -10.87
N ILE A 156 2.54 21.36 -9.79
CA ILE A 156 3.52 20.31 -9.57
C ILE A 156 2.97 19.27 -8.60
N PRO A 157 2.94 17.98 -8.96
CA PRO A 157 2.43 16.93 -8.07
C PRO A 157 3.40 16.65 -6.92
N GLN A 158 2.90 16.64 -5.69
CA GLN A 158 3.67 16.40 -4.47
C GLN A 158 3.82 14.89 -4.18
N ILE A 159 4.42 14.16 -5.11
CA ILE A 159 4.54 12.69 -5.02
C ILE A 159 5.67 12.17 -4.12
N LYS A 160 6.61 13.06 -3.73
CA LYS A 160 7.84 12.63 -3.03
C LYS A 160 7.55 11.85 -1.74
N LYS A 161 6.56 12.28 -0.97
CA LYS A 161 6.18 11.62 0.29
C LYS A 161 5.63 10.22 0.03
N VAL A 162 4.68 10.09 -0.89
CA VAL A 162 4.06 8.80 -1.24
C VAL A 162 5.09 7.80 -1.78
N LEU A 163 5.99 8.24 -2.67
CA LEU A 163 7.03 7.37 -3.21
C LEU A 163 8.06 6.96 -2.14
N LYS A 164 8.34 7.82 -1.15
CA LYS A 164 9.22 7.46 -0.04
C LYS A 164 8.60 6.39 0.86
N GLU A 165 7.32 6.54 1.17
CA GLU A 165 6.55 5.56 1.94
C GLU A 165 6.52 4.21 1.20
N TYR A 166 6.15 4.21 -0.07
CA TYR A 166 6.10 2.99 -0.89
C TYR A 166 7.45 2.26 -0.94
N LYS A 167 8.56 2.99 -1.14
CA LYS A 167 9.91 2.38 -1.15
C LYS A 167 10.28 1.74 0.18
N ARG A 168 9.84 2.29 1.30
CA ARG A 168 10.10 1.72 2.61
C ARG A 168 9.37 0.39 2.80
N GLU A 169 8.14 0.27 2.29
CA GLU A 169 7.36 -0.98 2.36
C GLU A 169 7.95 -2.10 1.49
N VAL A 170 8.46 -1.74 0.29
CA VAL A 170 9.00 -2.72 -0.65
C VAL A 170 10.51 -2.98 -0.47
N ASN A 171 11.17 -2.28 0.42
CA ASN A 171 12.60 -2.44 0.70
C ASN A 171 12.87 -2.07 2.17
N PRO A 172 12.30 -2.82 3.13
CA PRO A 172 12.59 -2.64 4.53
C PRO A 172 14.07 -3.01 4.76
N ILE A 173 14.88 -2.00 5.17
CA ILE A 173 16.29 -2.17 5.57
C ILE A 173 16.33 -2.77 6.96
#